data_1c0c58f10a87b4756063cec7ec419570
#
_entry.id   1c0c58f10a87b4756063cec7ec419570
#
_cell.length_a   1.000
_cell.length_b   1.000
_cell.length_c   1.000
_cell.angle_alpha   90.00
_cell.angle_beta   90.00
_cell.angle_gamma   90.00
#
_symmetry.space_group_name_H-M   'P 1'
#
loop_
_entity.id
_entity.type
_entity.pdbx_description
1 polymer ?
#
loop_
_entity_poly.entity_id
_entity_poly.type
_entity_poly.pdbx_seq_one_letter_code
_entity_poly.pdbx_strand_id
1 'polypeptide(L)'
;MDRLADYLLVQTEHPLTDTQQQTVQTLGQQLKAKGGYHKRLNRQVQKTSKSKASARLIMGIEAPEFFEATEHHLRYRLSFNEGYSTGLFLDMRDNRHRLLSNLIEPGFPVFEKGTGAAKVLNTFAYTCSLSVCAARAGAITTSLDLSQKYLEWGRENFRLNKLNPDDHDFIYGDTFDWMKRLAKRGEKYDLVILDPPTFSRSKVSGLFQAKRDYGRLAGNASALVRKNGMLLACCNSSGLAPSDFKADVRRGIRDAGRKIVQSFQAMQPLDFPVGENEPAYLKVSWMRLN
;
A
#
# COMPACT_ATOMS: atom_id res chain seq x y z
N MET A 1 -5.77 2.97 -17.43
CA MET A 1 -5.20 4.33 -17.56
C MET A 1 -5.61 5.13 -16.35
N ASP A 2 -4.64 5.75 -15.69
CA ASP A 2 -4.84 6.51 -14.46
C ASP A 2 -4.60 8.00 -14.72
N ARG A 3 -5.33 8.86 -14.01
CA ARG A 3 -5.04 10.29 -13.95
C ARG A 3 -4.32 10.60 -12.65
N LEU A 4 -3.12 11.15 -12.75
CA LEU A 4 -2.27 11.56 -11.64
C LEU A 4 -2.04 13.07 -11.73
N ALA A 5 -2.84 13.86 -11.00
CA ALA A 5 -2.91 15.31 -11.12
C ALA A 5 -3.19 15.77 -12.57
N ASP A 6 -2.23 16.46 -13.19
CA ASP A 6 -2.33 16.97 -14.56
C ASP A 6 -1.81 15.98 -15.63
N TYR A 7 -1.44 14.77 -15.23
CA TYR A 7 -0.82 13.78 -16.10
C TYR A 7 -1.64 12.51 -16.22
N LEU A 8 -1.53 11.83 -17.37
CA LEU A 8 -2.09 10.50 -17.59
C LEU A 8 -0.98 9.45 -17.49
N LEU A 9 -1.27 8.31 -16.88
CA LEU A 9 -0.41 7.13 -16.88
C LEU A 9 -1.16 5.96 -17.51
N VAL A 10 -0.63 5.46 -18.62
CA VAL A 10 -1.11 4.26 -19.29
C VAL A 10 -0.19 3.11 -18.94
N GLN A 11 -0.73 2.02 -18.43
CA GLN A 11 0.03 0.84 -18.05
C GLN A 11 -0.46 -0.36 -18.87
N THR A 12 0.44 -1.04 -19.58
CA THR A 12 0.13 -2.20 -20.44
C THR A 12 1.26 -3.23 -20.39
N GLU A 13 0.96 -4.47 -20.70
CA GLU A 13 1.98 -5.53 -20.81
C GLU A 13 2.79 -5.41 -22.10
N HIS A 14 2.16 -4.92 -23.18
CA HIS A 14 2.74 -4.78 -24.51
C HIS A 14 2.91 -3.30 -24.90
N PRO A 15 3.71 -2.98 -25.93
CA PRO A 15 3.75 -1.65 -26.52
C PRO A 15 2.35 -1.23 -26.95
N LEU A 16 2.06 0.09 -26.87
CA LEU A 16 0.81 0.62 -27.39
C LEU A 16 0.79 0.51 -28.92
N THR A 17 -0.35 0.13 -29.46
CA THR A 17 -0.63 0.23 -30.90
C THR A 17 -0.90 1.69 -31.29
N ASP A 18 -0.85 2.01 -32.61
CA ASP A 18 -1.13 3.37 -33.09
C ASP A 18 -2.53 3.83 -32.70
N THR A 19 -3.53 2.95 -32.78
CA THR A 19 -4.90 3.25 -32.37
C THR A 19 -4.99 3.56 -30.86
N GLN A 20 -4.28 2.80 -30.03
CA GLN A 20 -4.23 3.05 -28.58
C GLN A 20 -3.52 4.38 -28.28
N GLN A 21 -2.44 4.71 -28.99
CA GLN A 21 -1.77 6.01 -28.85
C GLN A 21 -2.68 7.18 -29.24
N GLN A 22 -3.42 7.06 -30.35
CA GLN A 22 -4.41 8.06 -30.75
C GLN A 22 -5.52 8.22 -29.70
N THR A 23 -6.00 7.11 -29.13
CA THR A 23 -6.99 7.14 -28.06
C THR A 23 -6.46 7.89 -26.83
N VAL A 24 -5.21 7.62 -26.42
CA VAL A 24 -4.58 8.34 -25.30
C VAL A 24 -4.44 9.83 -25.58
N GLN A 25 -4.08 10.21 -26.80
CA GLN A 25 -3.98 11.62 -27.22
C GLN A 25 -5.35 12.32 -27.15
N THR A 26 -6.38 11.71 -27.72
CA THR A 26 -7.75 12.24 -27.70
C THR A 26 -8.25 12.42 -26.25
N LEU A 27 -8.10 11.40 -25.41
CA LEU A 27 -8.48 11.48 -24.00
C LEU A 27 -7.65 12.53 -23.25
N GLY A 28 -6.36 12.63 -23.54
CA GLY A 28 -5.49 13.65 -22.95
C GLY A 28 -5.98 15.07 -23.25
N GLN A 29 -6.40 15.34 -24.48
CA GLN A 29 -6.97 16.63 -24.87
C GLN A 29 -8.31 16.89 -24.17
N GLN A 30 -9.22 15.92 -24.15
CA GLN A 30 -10.53 16.03 -23.49
C GLN A 30 -10.39 16.28 -21.98
N LEU A 31 -9.45 15.60 -21.33
CA LEU A 31 -9.16 15.74 -19.92
C LEU A 31 -8.25 16.92 -19.58
N LYS A 32 -7.80 17.69 -20.59
CA LYS A 32 -6.86 18.81 -20.45
C LYS A 32 -5.59 18.40 -19.70
N ALA A 33 -5.09 17.18 -19.99
CA ALA A 33 -3.86 16.70 -19.39
C ALA A 33 -2.64 17.44 -19.95
N LYS A 34 -1.70 17.83 -19.09
CA LYS A 34 -0.43 18.46 -19.52
C LYS A 34 0.48 17.49 -20.25
N GLY A 35 0.47 16.22 -19.86
CA GLY A 35 1.27 15.17 -20.47
C GLY A 35 0.69 13.78 -20.21
N GLY A 36 1.11 12.83 -21.05
CA GLY A 36 0.74 11.42 -20.92
C GLY A 36 1.98 10.54 -20.96
N TYR A 37 1.98 9.55 -20.11
CA TYR A 37 3.07 8.61 -19.91
C TYR A 37 2.61 7.19 -20.18
N HIS A 38 3.49 6.39 -20.78
CA HIS A 38 3.28 4.96 -20.96
C HIS A 38 4.30 4.15 -20.17
N LYS A 39 3.84 3.14 -19.47
CA LYS A 39 4.64 2.23 -18.70
C LYS A 39 4.32 0.78 -19.05
N ARG A 40 5.35 -0.02 -19.30
CA ARG A 40 5.21 -1.44 -19.54
C ARG A 40 5.29 -2.21 -18.24
N LEU A 41 4.26 -3.01 -17.93
CA LEU A 41 4.16 -3.85 -16.74
C LEU A 41 4.36 -5.31 -17.14
N ASN A 42 5.59 -5.75 -17.38
CA ASN A 42 5.87 -7.16 -17.59
C ASN A 42 7.02 -7.65 -16.69
N ARG A 43 7.12 -8.97 -16.52
CA ARG A 43 8.13 -9.59 -15.65
C ARG A 43 9.58 -9.30 -16.09
N GLN A 44 9.81 -9.05 -17.36
CA GLN A 44 11.12 -8.72 -17.90
C GLN A 44 11.53 -7.29 -17.48
N VAL A 45 10.58 -6.35 -17.52
CA VAL A 45 10.81 -4.96 -17.13
C VAL A 45 11.11 -4.81 -15.64
N GLN A 46 10.51 -5.64 -14.78
CA GLN A 46 10.81 -5.65 -13.34
C GLN A 46 12.28 -6.00 -13.02
N LYS A 47 12.94 -6.74 -13.91
CA LYS A 47 14.35 -7.15 -13.75
C LYS A 47 15.34 -6.19 -14.42
N THR A 48 14.83 -5.14 -15.08
CA THR A 48 15.66 -4.17 -15.80
C THR A 48 16.12 -3.02 -14.90
N SER A 49 17.02 -2.18 -15.41
CA SER A 49 17.43 -0.96 -14.72
C SER A 49 16.23 -0.03 -14.45
N LYS A 50 16.32 0.75 -13.39
CA LYS A 50 15.30 1.73 -12.98
C LYS A 50 14.81 2.59 -14.15
N SER A 51 15.71 3.10 -14.98
CA SER A 51 15.39 3.94 -16.15
C SER A 51 14.56 3.22 -17.22
N LYS A 52 14.76 1.91 -17.42
CA LYS A 52 13.96 1.11 -18.36
C LYS A 52 12.59 0.73 -17.79
N ALA A 53 12.47 0.66 -16.46
CA ALA A 53 11.22 0.38 -15.78
C ALA A 53 10.36 1.63 -15.53
N SER A 54 10.91 2.82 -15.69
CA SER A 54 10.21 4.09 -15.52
C SER A 54 9.23 4.35 -16.68
N ALA A 55 8.20 5.15 -16.40
CA ALA A 55 7.24 5.56 -17.41
C ALA A 55 7.91 6.50 -18.43
N ARG A 56 7.51 6.40 -19.70
CA ARG A 56 8.02 7.23 -20.80
C ARG A 56 6.97 8.20 -21.26
N LEU A 57 7.36 9.45 -21.50
CA LEU A 57 6.49 10.46 -22.10
C LEU A 57 6.07 10.01 -23.51
N ILE A 58 4.77 10.06 -23.80
CA ILE A 58 4.18 9.72 -25.10
C ILE A 58 3.35 10.86 -25.68
N MET A 59 3.01 11.87 -24.90
CA MET A 59 2.32 13.08 -25.35
C MET A 59 2.52 14.25 -24.39
N GLY A 60 2.44 15.47 -24.91
CA GLY A 60 2.42 16.71 -24.12
C GLY A 60 3.78 17.10 -23.51
N ILE A 61 3.75 17.66 -22.31
CA ILE A 61 4.90 18.24 -21.62
C ILE A 61 5.38 17.29 -20.53
N GLU A 62 6.69 17.20 -20.37
CA GLU A 62 7.31 16.37 -19.33
C GLU A 62 6.93 16.86 -17.92
N ALA A 63 6.62 15.91 -17.05
CA ALA A 63 6.36 16.19 -15.64
C ALA A 63 7.66 16.55 -14.93
N PRO A 64 7.62 17.42 -13.91
CA PRO A 64 8.74 17.59 -13.00
C PRO A 64 9.20 16.23 -12.43
N GLU A 65 10.45 16.15 -11.98
CA GLU A 65 10.98 14.93 -11.34
C GLU A 65 10.04 14.44 -10.24
N PHE A 66 9.49 15.38 -9.47
CA PHE A 66 8.44 15.15 -8.50
C PHE A 66 7.28 16.12 -8.73
N PHE A 67 6.08 15.60 -8.65
CA PHE A 67 4.84 16.36 -8.70
C PHE A 67 3.86 15.87 -7.63
N GLU A 68 2.78 16.58 -7.42
CA GLU A 68 1.84 16.28 -6.36
C GLU A 68 0.49 15.87 -6.93
N ALA A 69 -0.13 14.85 -6.32
CA ALA A 69 -1.53 14.49 -6.55
C ALA A 69 -2.31 14.56 -5.24
N THR A 70 -3.61 14.81 -5.35
CA THR A 70 -4.51 14.89 -4.18
C THR A 70 -5.48 13.73 -4.20
N GLU A 71 -5.63 13.05 -3.04
CA GLU A 71 -6.63 12.04 -2.79
C GLU A 71 -7.24 12.27 -1.40
N HIS A 72 -8.57 12.35 -1.29
CA HIS A 72 -9.29 12.63 -0.03
C HIS A 72 -8.72 13.85 0.74
N HIS A 73 -8.41 14.94 0.01
CA HIS A 73 -7.80 16.18 0.53
C HIS A 73 -6.37 16.02 1.07
N LEU A 74 -5.76 14.85 0.94
CA LEU A 74 -4.36 14.61 1.25
C LEU A 74 -3.52 14.72 -0.01
N ARG A 75 -2.30 15.28 0.15
CA ARG A 75 -1.35 15.47 -0.93
C ARG A 75 -0.28 14.39 -0.88
N TYR A 76 0.05 13.84 -2.03
CA TYR A 76 1.09 12.83 -2.18
C TYR A 76 2.08 13.25 -3.25
N ARG A 77 3.36 13.14 -2.94
CA ARG A 77 4.45 13.33 -3.87
C ARG A 77 4.56 12.12 -4.77
N LEU A 78 4.60 12.35 -6.08
CA LEU A 78 4.67 11.33 -7.12
C LEU A 78 5.86 11.58 -8.03
N SER A 79 6.32 10.52 -8.74
CA SER A 79 7.36 10.61 -9.77
C SER A 79 7.18 9.52 -10.81
N PHE A 80 7.37 9.87 -12.09
CA PHE A 80 7.42 8.89 -13.18
C PHE A 80 8.79 8.26 -13.35
N ASN A 81 9.83 8.78 -12.67
CA ASN A 81 11.23 8.37 -12.80
C ASN A 81 11.68 7.33 -11.77
N GLU A 82 10.74 6.80 -10.95
CA GLU A 82 11.05 5.91 -9.82
C GLU A 82 10.95 4.41 -10.18
N GLY A 83 11.04 4.07 -11.45
CA GLY A 83 11.02 2.68 -11.88
C GLY A 83 9.60 2.09 -11.87
N TYR A 84 9.40 0.98 -11.15
CA TYR A 84 8.15 0.22 -11.21
C TYR A 84 6.95 0.95 -10.60
N SER A 85 7.12 1.77 -9.59
CA SER A 85 6.03 2.46 -8.90
C SER A 85 6.14 3.98 -9.04
N THR A 86 5.04 4.69 -8.92
CA THR A 86 4.97 6.15 -9.06
C THR A 86 4.87 6.90 -7.73
N GLY A 87 4.86 6.19 -6.61
CA GLY A 87 4.77 6.78 -5.28
C GLY A 87 3.44 6.55 -4.56
N LEU A 88 2.38 6.11 -5.26
CA LEU A 88 1.09 5.80 -4.68
C LEU A 88 0.46 4.60 -5.41
N PHE A 89 -0.12 3.68 -4.65
CA PHE A 89 -0.95 2.58 -5.17
C PHE A 89 -2.41 2.98 -5.10
N LEU A 90 -3.03 3.26 -6.26
CA LEU A 90 -4.39 3.81 -6.33
C LEU A 90 -5.46 2.80 -5.92
N ASP A 91 -5.22 1.52 -6.11
CA ASP A 91 -6.10 0.42 -5.71
C ASP A 91 -6.26 0.27 -4.18
N MET A 92 -5.40 0.94 -3.41
CA MET A 92 -5.51 1.03 -1.94
C MET A 92 -6.30 2.26 -1.45
N ARG A 93 -6.88 3.06 -2.35
CA ARG A 93 -7.58 4.32 -2.05
C ARG A 93 -8.68 4.15 -0.99
N ASP A 94 -9.52 3.12 -1.15
CA ASP A 94 -10.64 2.90 -0.22
C ASP A 94 -10.14 2.50 1.18
N ASN A 95 -9.01 1.80 1.27
CA ASN A 95 -8.40 1.46 2.56
C ASN A 95 -7.76 2.68 3.23
N ARG A 96 -7.17 3.59 2.45
CA ARG A 96 -6.71 4.88 2.95
C ARG A 96 -7.89 5.72 3.48
N HIS A 97 -9.01 5.73 2.76
CA HIS A 97 -10.22 6.43 3.20
C HIS A 97 -10.78 5.84 4.51
N ARG A 98 -10.79 4.51 4.66
CA ARG A 98 -11.22 3.84 5.92
C ARG A 98 -10.37 4.27 7.11
N LEU A 99 -9.06 4.39 6.94
CA LEU A 99 -8.16 4.90 7.97
C LEU A 99 -8.46 6.35 8.33
N LEU A 100 -8.60 7.20 7.31
CA LEU A 100 -8.84 8.63 7.47
C LEU A 100 -10.18 8.93 8.14
N SER A 101 -11.23 8.18 7.78
CA SER A 101 -12.58 8.34 8.33
C SER A 101 -12.84 7.55 9.62
N ASN A 102 -11.88 6.74 10.05
CA ASN A 102 -12.04 5.77 11.16
C ASN A 102 -13.23 4.82 10.96
N LEU A 103 -13.58 4.47 9.74
CA LEU A 103 -14.77 3.67 9.44
C LEU A 103 -14.46 2.62 8.37
N ILE A 104 -14.62 1.34 8.73
CA ILE A 104 -14.50 0.20 7.80
C ILE A 104 -15.83 -0.02 7.10
N GLU A 105 -16.89 -0.18 7.88
CA GLU A 105 -18.30 -0.28 7.47
C GLU A 105 -19.21 0.18 8.64
N PRO A 106 -20.50 0.40 8.45
CA PRO A 106 -21.41 0.79 9.53
C PRO A 106 -21.30 -0.13 10.75
N GLY A 107 -21.02 0.44 11.91
CA GLY A 107 -20.82 -0.31 13.17
C GLY A 107 -19.46 -0.97 13.33
N PHE A 108 -18.52 -0.76 12.39
CA PHE A 108 -17.17 -1.30 12.46
C PHE A 108 -16.10 -0.21 12.28
N PRO A 109 -15.78 0.55 13.34
CA PRO A 109 -14.71 1.54 13.29
C PRO A 109 -13.33 0.85 13.25
N VAL A 110 -12.31 1.54 12.70
CA VAL A 110 -10.90 1.09 12.79
C VAL A 110 -10.44 1.11 14.25
N PHE A 111 -10.69 2.21 14.96
CA PHE A 111 -10.35 2.40 16.36
C PHE A 111 -11.63 2.64 17.19
N GLU A 112 -11.95 1.74 18.11
CA GLU A 112 -13.17 1.82 18.94
C GLU A 112 -13.22 3.04 19.84
N LYS A 113 -12.07 3.48 20.34
CA LYS A 113 -11.94 4.63 21.24
C LYS A 113 -11.61 5.93 20.53
N GLY A 114 -11.81 5.96 19.19
CA GLY A 114 -11.35 7.07 18.36
C GLY A 114 -9.85 7.00 18.05
N THR A 115 -9.40 7.93 17.22
CA THR A 115 -8.03 7.93 16.68
C THR A 115 -7.00 8.60 17.59
N GLY A 116 -7.44 9.45 18.52
CA GLY A 116 -6.53 10.21 19.41
C GLY A 116 -5.61 9.29 20.21
N ALA A 117 -4.29 9.44 20.02
CA ALA A 117 -3.23 8.65 20.62
C ALA A 117 -3.22 7.15 20.25
N ALA A 118 -4.02 6.70 19.26
CA ALA A 118 -3.93 5.35 18.73
C ALA A 118 -2.53 5.10 18.15
N LYS A 119 -1.92 3.95 18.45
CA LYS A 119 -0.62 3.55 17.87
C LYS A 119 -0.81 2.66 16.65
N VAL A 120 -0.18 3.00 15.53
CA VAL A 120 -0.26 2.25 14.28
C VAL A 120 1.12 1.79 13.86
N LEU A 121 1.29 0.49 13.60
CA LEU A 121 2.46 -0.06 12.93
C LEU A 121 2.11 -0.35 11.47
N ASN A 122 2.73 0.38 10.56
CA ASN A 122 2.62 0.16 9.11
C ASN A 122 3.88 -0.54 8.62
N THR A 123 3.78 -1.82 8.26
CA THR A 123 4.90 -2.62 7.72
C THR A 123 4.85 -2.64 6.20
N PHE A 124 6.03 -2.73 5.56
CA PHE A 124 6.17 -2.54 4.11
C PHE A 124 5.59 -1.18 3.68
N ALA A 125 5.95 -0.15 4.46
CA ALA A 125 5.27 1.13 4.45
C ALA A 125 5.42 1.91 3.14
N TYR A 126 6.40 1.55 2.29
CA TYR A 126 6.70 2.24 1.04
C TYR A 126 6.81 3.75 1.26
N THR A 127 6.06 4.58 0.53
CA THR A 127 6.00 6.05 0.70
C THR A 127 5.07 6.50 1.83
N CYS A 128 4.69 5.60 2.72
CA CYS A 128 3.92 5.82 3.94
C CYS A 128 2.50 6.38 3.74
N SER A 129 1.85 6.13 2.60
CA SER A 129 0.53 6.70 2.32
C SER A 129 -0.55 6.28 3.34
N LEU A 130 -0.52 5.01 3.83
CA LEU A 130 -1.41 4.54 4.90
C LEU A 130 -1.08 5.19 6.25
N SER A 131 0.21 5.40 6.53
CA SER A 131 0.65 6.11 7.75
C SER A 131 0.21 7.57 7.75
N VAL A 132 0.30 8.26 6.59
CA VAL A 132 -0.20 9.65 6.45
C VAL A 132 -1.70 9.73 6.76
N CYS A 133 -2.51 8.78 6.25
CA CYS A 133 -3.94 8.74 6.55
C CYS A 133 -4.22 8.51 8.03
N ALA A 134 -3.52 7.56 8.66
CA ALA A 134 -3.67 7.29 10.09
C ALA A 134 -3.22 8.49 10.95
N ALA A 135 -2.09 9.12 10.61
CA ALA A 135 -1.58 10.30 11.30
C ALA A 135 -2.53 11.50 11.15
N ARG A 136 -3.09 11.71 9.94
CA ARG A 136 -4.06 12.78 9.70
C ARG A 136 -5.34 12.58 10.51
N ALA A 137 -5.73 11.33 10.77
CA ALA A 137 -6.82 10.98 11.66
C ALA A 137 -6.46 11.13 13.16
N GLY A 138 -5.21 11.42 13.53
CA GLY A 138 -4.74 11.66 14.89
C GLY A 138 -3.97 10.51 15.55
N ALA A 139 -3.62 9.46 14.80
CA ALA A 139 -2.82 8.36 15.34
C ALA A 139 -1.31 8.67 15.33
N ILE A 140 -0.56 8.06 16.25
CA ILE A 140 0.91 8.01 16.22
C ILE A 140 1.32 6.80 15.39
N THR A 141 2.16 7.00 14.38
CA THR A 141 2.52 5.94 13.44
C THR A 141 3.98 5.54 13.54
N THR A 142 4.24 4.23 13.40
CA THR A 142 5.56 3.66 13.16
C THR A 142 5.55 3.07 11.75
N SER A 143 6.32 3.64 10.84
CA SER A 143 6.46 3.19 9.43
C SER A 143 7.73 2.36 9.27
N LEU A 144 7.60 1.10 8.86
CA LEU A 144 8.70 0.17 8.73
C LEU A 144 8.86 -0.28 7.28
N ASP A 145 10.03 -0.07 6.67
CA ASP A 145 10.35 -0.49 5.31
C ASP A 145 11.82 -0.87 5.13
N LEU A 146 12.11 -1.72 4.13
CA LEU A 146 13.47 -2.10 3.70
C LEU A 146 14.18 -1.01 2.89
N SER A 147 13.50 0.05 2.51
CA SER A 147 14.02 1.13 1.69
C SER A 147 14.07 2.43 2.47
N GLN A 148 15.25 2.85 2.88
CA GLN A 148 15.44 4.17 3.49
C GLN A 148 14.94 5.30 2.57
N LYS A 149 15.19 5.17 1.25
CA LYS A 149 14.72 6.14 0.26
C LYS A 149 13.21 6.32 0.29
N TYR A 150 12.43 5.24 0.40
CA TYR A 150 10.98 5.32 0.46
C TYR A 150 10.48 5.86 1.80
N LEU A 151 11.18 5.60 2.88
CA LEU A 151 10.87 6.21 4.19
C LEU A 151 11.12 7.73 4.17
N GLU A 152 12.20 8.20 3.53
CA GLU A 152 12.42 9.65 3.35
C GLU A 152 11.33 10.28 2.47
N TRP A 153 10.92 9.59 1.40
CA TRP A 153 9.75 10.03 0.62
C TRP A 153 8.47 10.07 1.46
N GLY A 154 8.31 9.10 2.37
CA GLY A 154 7.23 9.10 3.36
C GLY A 154 7.25 10.34 4.24
N ARG A 155 8.42 10.74 4.77
CA ARG A 155 8.57 11.99 5.54
C ARG A 155 8.14 13.23 4.75
N GLU A 156 8.46 13.29 3.45
CA GLU A 156 7.97 14.36 2.57
C GLU A 156 6.44 14.34 2.45
N ASN A 157 5.81 13.16 2.32
CA ASN A 157 4.36 13.04 2.30
C ASN A 157 3.72 13.52 3.62
N PHE A 158 4.36 13.31 4.78
CA PHE A 158 3.92 13.89 6.04
C PHE A 158 3.98 15.42 5.99
N ARG A 159 5.13 16.02 5.59
CA ARG A 159 5.31 17.48 5.50
C ARG A 159 4.30 18.12 4.55
N LEU A 160 4.04 17.52 3.38
CA LEU A 160 3.03 17.99 2.43
C LEU A 160 1.64 18.11 3.04
N ASN A 161 1.34 17.28 4.04
CA ASN A 161 0.05 17.28 4.74
C ASN A 161 0.10 18.03 6.08
N LYS A 162 1.14 18.84 6.32
CA LYS A 162 1.33 19.62 7.56
C LYS A 162 1.38 18.73 8.81
N LEU A 163 1.86 17.50 8.66
CA LEU A 163 2.16 16.59 9.74
C LEU A 163 3.67 16.69 10.04
N ASN A 164 4.04 16.81 11.31
CA ASN A 164 5.45 16.81 11.70
C ASN A 164 5.98 15.37 11.69
N PRO A 165 6.95 15.00 10.83
CA PRO A 165 7.49 13.64 10.80
C PRO A 165 8.16 13.21 12.11
N ASP A 166 8.63 14.16 12.93
CA ASP A 166 9.33 13.87 14.18
C ASP A 166 8.40 13.43 15.32
N ASP A 167 7.08 13.57 15.13
CA ASP A 167 6.06 13.03 16.03
C ASP A 167 5.76 11.54 15.73
N HIS A 168 6.45 10.96 14.76
CA HIS A 168 6.23 9.61 14.24
C HIS A 168 7.54 8.85 14.05
N ASP A 169 7.49 7.51 14.04
CA ASP A 169 8.67 6.68 13.85
C ASP A 169 8.81 6.20 12.40
N PHE A 170 10.04 6.22 11.89
CA PHE A 170 10.40 5.66 10.59
C PHE A 170 11.56 4.70 10.77
N ILE A 171 11.31 3.41 10.59
CA ILE A 171 12.25 2.33 10.87
C ILE A 171 12.73 1.73 9.55
N TYR A 172 14.01 1.90 9.26
CA TYR A 172 14.68 1.17 8.16
C TYR A 172 15.07 -0.22 8.62
N GLY A 173 14.55 -1.27 7.96
CA GLY A 173 14.94 -2.63 8.29
C GLY A 173 13.98 -3.72 7.85
N ASP A 174 14.36 -4.95 8.17
CA ASP A 174 13.58 -6.14 7.86
C ASP A 174 12.35 -6.27 8.76
N THR A 175 11.18 -6.46 8.15
CA THR A 175 9.90 -6.52 8.87
C THR A 175 9.83 -7.67 9.88
N PHE A 176 10.32 -8.86 9.53
CA PHE A 176 10.27 -10.00 10.46
C PHE A 176 11.20 -9.81 11.66
N ASP A 177 12.39 -9.26 11.44
CA ASP A 177 13.36 -8.97 12.49
C ASP A 177 12.82 -7.87 13.42
N TRP A 178 12.32 -6.77 12.86
CA TRP A 178 11.78 -5.67 13.65
C TRP A 178 10.52 -6.05 14.42
N MET A 179 9.59 -6.82 13.84
CA MET A 179 8.43 -7.32 14.59
C MET A 179 8.84 -8.15 15.81
N LYS A 180 9.89 -9.00 15.69
CA LYS A 180 10.44 -9.74 16.83
C LYS A 180 11.03 -8.81 17.88
N ARG A 181 11.78 -7.77 17.48
CA ARG A 181 12.38 -6.78 18.39
C ARG A 181 11.29 -5.98 19.12
N LEU A 182 10.27 -5.52 18.40
CA LEU A 182 9.14 -4.80 18.98
C LEU A 182 8.36 -5.68 19.99
N ALA A 183 8.11 -6.94 19.64
CA ALA A 183 7.47 -7.88 20.55
C ALA A 183 8.29 -8.14 21.83
N LYS A 184 9.63 -8.28 21.72
CA LYS A 184 10.53 -8.43 22.88
C LYS A 184 10.54 -7.18 23.78
N ARG A 185 10.28 -5.99 23.24
CA ARG A 185 10.16 -4.73 23.97
C ARG A 185 8.77 -4.55 24.61
N GLY A 186 7.84 -5.49 24.37
CA GLY A 186 6.47 -5.39 24.86
C GLY A 186 5.60 -4.38 24.10
N GLU A 187 6.07 -3.89 22.93
CA GLU A 187 5.30 -2.93 22.14
C GLU A 187 3.98 -3.52 21.66
N LYS A 188 2.94 -2.71 21.72
CA LYS A 188 1.59 -3.05 21.26
C LYS A 188 0.97 -1.90 20.51
N TYR A 189 0.24 -2.24 19.44
CA TYR A 189 -0.38 -1.30 18.52
C TYR A 189 -1.89 -1.51 18.47
N ASP A 190 -2.63 -0.43 18.29
CA ASP A 190 -4.06 -0.46 18.06
C ASP A 190 -4.41 -0.96 16.66
N LEU A 191 -3.49 -0.71 15.70
CA LEU A 191 -3.56 -1.25 14.35
C LEU A 191 -2.17 -1.71 13.89
N VAL A 192 -2.10 -2.90 13.32
CA VAL A 192 -0.94 -3.37 12.54
C VAL A 192 -1.35 -3.56 11.10
N ILE A 193 -0.59 -2.99 10.16
CA ILE A 193 -0.82 -3.07 8.71
C ILE A 193 0.23 -3.96 8.08
N LEU A 194 -0.22 -4.92 7.28
CA LEU A 194 0.59 -5.83 6.46
C LEU A 194 0.24 -5.62 4.99
N ASP A 195 1.14 -5.01 4.23
CA ASP A 195 1.01 -4.86 2.77
C ASP A 195 2.29 -5.31 2.05
N PRO A 196 2.69 -6.58 2.20
CA PRO A 196 3.93 -7.07 1.65
C PRO A 196 3.87 -7.16 0.12
N PRO A 197 5.01 -6.97 -0.58
CA PRO A 197 5.11 -7.32 -1.98
C PRO A 197 4.96 -8.84 -2.17
N THR A 198 4.60 -9.28 -3.38
CA THR A 198 4.50 -10.72 -3.72
C THR A 198 5.80 -11.47 -3.39
N PHE A 199 6.95 -10.81 -3.62
CA PHE A 199 8.29 -11.31 -3.30
C PHE A 199 9.14 -10.21 -2.69
N SER A 200 9.87 -10.53 -1.64
CA SER A 200 10.86 -9.67 -1.02
C SER A 200 12.08 -10.48 -0.62
N ARG A 201 13.27 -9.89 -0.73
CA ARG A 201 14.52 -10.50 -0.25
C ARG A 201 15.21 -9.56 0.72
N SER A 202 15.50 -10.08 1.88
CA SER A 202 16.29 -9.42 2.90
C SER A 202 17.55 -10.23 3.21
N LYS A 203 18.63 -9.55 3.58
CA LYS A 203 19.85 -10.21 4.06
C LYS A 203 19.65 -10.91 5.41
N VAL A 204 18.64 -10.46 6.18
CA VAL A 204 18.36 -10.95 7.54
C VAL A 204 17.40 -12.13 7.53
N SER A 205 16.24 -11.98 6.90
CA SER A 205 15.16 -13.00 6.91
C SER A 205 15.12 -13.87 5.66
N GLY A 206 16.01 -13.62 4.68
CA GLY A 206 16.04 -14.36 3.42
C GLY A 206 14.92 -13.98 2.45
N LEU A 207 14.39 -14.97 1.73
CA LEU A 207 13.35 -14.79 0.73
C LEU A 207 11.96 -14.92 1.36
N PHE A 208 11.16 -13.87 1.26
CA PHE A 208 9.72 -13.88 1.52
C PHE A 208 8.94 -14.13 0.24
N GLN A 209 7.96 -15.00 0.31
CA GLN A 209 6.97 -15.26 -0.75
C GLN A 209 5.57 -15.22 -0.13
N ALA A 210 4.70 -14.33 -0.60
CA ALA A 210 3.37 -14.16 -0.04
C ALA A 210 2.60 -15.49 0.05
N LYS A 211 2.62 -16.30 -1.01
CA LYS A 211 1.94 -17.60 -1.08
C LYS A 211 2.40 -18.61 0.01
N ARG A 212 3.64 -18.53 0.46
CA ARG A 212 4.22 -19.49 1.42
C ARG A 212 4.25 -18.95 2.85
N ASP A 213 4.53 -17.66 2.98
CA ASP A 213 4.96 -17.08 4.25
C ASP A 213 3.90 -16.19 4.91
N TYR A 214 2.73 -15.96 4.25
CA TYR A 214 1.74 -15.01 4.75
C TYR A 214 1.17 -15.39 6.11
N GLY A 215 0.91 -16.67 6.36
CA GLY A 215 0.44 -17.14 7.67
C GLY A 215 1.42 -16.80 8.80
N ARG A 216 2.73 -17.04 8.58
CA ARG A 216 3.79 -16.66 9.52
C ARG A 216 3.86 -15.15 9.75
N LEU A 217 3.71 -14.36 8.69
CA LEU A 217 3.67 -12.89 8.77
C LEU A 217 2.50 -12.42 9.62
N ALA A 218 1.29 -12.94 9.36
CA ALA A 218 0.07 -12.62 10.10
C ALA A 218 0.17 -13.03 11.58
N GLY A 219 0.76 -14.19 11.87
CA GLY A 219 1.01 -14.65 13.23
C GLY A 219 1.92 -13.70 14.02
N ASN A 220 3.07 -13.33 13.44
CA ASN A 220 4.00 -12.39 14.06
C ASN A 220 3.35 -11.01 14.30
N ALA A 221 2.58 -10.52 13.35
CA ALA A 221 1.87 -9.25 13.47
C ALA A 221 0.79 -9.30 14.57
N SER A 222 0.06 -10.42 14.66
CA SER A 222 -1.00 -10.61 15.68
C SER A 222 -0.48 -10.49 17.10
N ALA A 223 0.78 -10.89 17.33
CA ALA A 223 1.44 -10.74 18.63
C ALA A 223 1.66 -9.27 19.02
N LEU A 224 1.69 -8.36 18.06
CA LEU A 224 1.86 -6.91 18.28
C LEU A 224 0.52 -6.16 18.38
N VAL A 225 -0.59 -6.77 17.99
CA VAL A 225 -1.91 -6.15 18.08
C VAL A 225 -2.40 -6.18 19.52
N ARG A 226 -2.88 -5.04 20.05
CA ARG A 226 -3.54 -4.95 21.37
C ARG A 226 -4.80 -5.81 21.42
N LYS A 227 -5.28 -6.09 22.62
CA LYS A 227 -6.63 -6.63 22.80
C LYS A 227 -7.66 -5.65 22.23
N ASN A 228 -8.59 -6.16 21.44
CA ASN A 228 -9.55 -5.39 20.63
C ASN A 228 -8.92 -4.46 19.59
N GLY A 229 -7.64 -4.64 19.29
CA GLY A 229 -6.95 -3.93 18.20
C GLY A 229 -7.23 -4.56 16.85
N MET A 230 -6.73 -3.91 15.80
CA MET A 230 -6.99 -4.24 14.41
C MET A 230 -5.74 -4.80 13.71
N LEU A 231 -5.93 -5.82 12.90
CA LEU A 231 -4.98 -6.26 11.89
C LEU A 231 -5.55 -5.97 10.51
N LEU A 232 -4.86 -5.18 9.71
CA LEU A 232 -5.11 -5.02 8.28
C LEU A 232 -4.11 -5.89 7.53
N ALA A 233 -4.60 -6.86 6.77
CA ALA A 233 -3.79 -7.75 5.94
C ALA A 233 -4.14 -7.56 4.47
N CYS A 234 -3.14 -7.18 3.65
CA CYS A 234 -3.26 -6.95 2.21
C CYS A 234 -2.35 -7.89 1.43
N CYS A 235 -2.79 -8.32 0.26
CA CYS A 235 -1.99 -9.11 -0.66
C CYS A 235 -2.40 -8.85 -2.11
N ASN A 236 -1.45 -8.44 -2.94
CA ASN A 236 -1.66 -8.16 -4.38
C ASN A 236 -1.17 -9.29 -5.30
N SER A 237 -0.92 -10.49 -4.77
CA SER A 237 -0.45 -11.64 -5.55
C SER A 237 -1.59 -12.33 -6.29
N SER A 238 -1.64 -12.26 -7.61
CA SER A 238 -2.61 -13.00 -8.44
C SER A 238 -2.48 -14.52 -8.31
N GLY A 239 -1.30 -15.04 -7.96
CA GLY A 239 -1.04 -16.46 -7.76
C GLY A 239 -1.51 -17.04 -6.41
N LEU A 240 -2.11 -16.23 -5.52
CA LEU A 240 -2.69 -16.65 -4.25
C LEU A 240 -4.20 -16.42 -4.30
N ALA A 241 -4.99 -17.51 -4.28
CA ALA A 241 -6.44 -17.39 -4.29
C ALA A 241 -6.97 -16.66 -3.04
N PRO A 242 -8.09 -15.92 -3.14
CA PRO A 242 -8.68 -15.22 -2.00
C PRO A 242 -9.01 -16.14 -0.81
N SER A 243 -9.48 -17.37 -1.09
CA SER A 243 -9.74 -18.41 -0.08
C SER A 243 -8.49 -18.82 0.68
N ASP A 244 -7.40 -19.06 -0.06
CA ASP A 244 -6.12 -19.49 0.52
C ASP A 244 -5.48 -18.38 1.35
N PHE A 245 -5.51 -17.14 0.83
CA PHE A 245 -5.07 -15.96 1.59
C PHE A 245 -5.81 -15.85 2.92
N LYS A 246 -7.15 -15.94 2.89
CA LYS A 246 -7.99 -15.86 4.09
C LYS A 246 -7.70 -17.00 5.06
N ALA A 247 -7.51 -18.23 4.55
CA ALA A 247 -7.17 -19.40 5.37
C ALA A 247 -5.79 -19.24 6.03
N ASP A 248 -4.78 -18.80 5.29
CA ASP A 248 -3.42 -18.60 5.80
C ASP A 248 -3.37 -17.51 6.88
N VAL A 249 -4.03 -16.37 6.66
CA VAL A 249 -4.10 -15.30 7.65
C VAL A 249 -4.78 -15.80 8.93
N ARG A 250 -5.94 -16.46 8.81
CA ARG A 250 -6.68 -17.01 9.97
C ARG A 250 -5.87 -18.06 10.72
N ARG A 251 -5.17 -18.93 10.01
CA ARG A 251 -4.26 -19.91 10.61
C ARG A 251 -3.17 -19.22 11.41
N GLY A 252 -2.46 -18.26 10.83
CA GLY A 252 -1.40 -17.51 11.50
C GLY A 252 -1.87 -16.81 12.78
N ILE A 253 -3.05 -16.16 12.74
CA ILE A 253 -3.68 -15.52 13.91
C ILE A 253 -3.98 -16.54 15.00
N ARG A 254 -4.60 -17.68 14.66
CA ARG A 254 -4.93 -18.75 15.60
C ARG A 254 -3.67 -19.36 16.20
N ASP A 255 -2.64 -19.64 15.40
CA ASP A 255 -1.39 -20.25 15.85
C ASP A 255 -0.60 -19.32 16.78
N ALA A 256 -0.85 -17.99 16.70
CA ALA A 256 -0.39 -16.99 17.66
C ALA A 256 -1.26 -16.88 18.92
N GLY A 257 -2.22 -17.78 19.12
CA GLY A 257 -3.11 -17.80 20.29
C GLY A 257 -4.17 -16.68 20.28
N ARG A 258 -4.43 -16.04 19.13
CA ARG A 258 -5.38 -14.94 19.01
C ARG A 258 -6.68 -15.39 18.31
N LYS A 259 -7.77 -14.70 18.61
CA LYS A 259 -9.08 -14.94 17.96
C LYS A 259 -9.54 -13.70 17.21
N ILE A 260 -10.17 -13.91 16.06
CA ILE A 260 -10.84 -12.85 15.30
C ILE A 260 -12.24 -12.71 15.87
N VAL A 261 -12.58 -11.52 16.36
CA VAL A 261 -13.91 -11.21 16.91
C VAL A 261 -14.81 -10.52 15.89
N GLN A 262 -14.22 -9.81 14.93
CA GLN A 262 -14.93 -9.18 13.83
C GLN A 262 -14.02 -9.12 12.60
N SER A 263 -14.56 -9.25 11.39
CA SER A 263 -13.77 -9.16 10.17
C SER A 263 -14.57 -8.63 9.00
N PHE A 264 -13.91 -7.85 8.13
CA PHE A 264 -14.43 -7.35 6.89
C PHE A 264 -13.46 -7.64 5.75
N GLN A 265 -13.98 -8.12 4.61
CA GLN A 265 -13.20 -8.33 3.40
C GLN A 265 -13.47 -7.16 2.46
N ALA A 266 -12.47 -6.30 2.26
CA ALA A 266 -12.61 -5.20 1.33
C ALA A 266 -12.45 -5.68 -0.12
N MET A 267 -13.31 -5.18 -0.98
CA MET A 267 -13.19 -5.35 -2.42
C MET A 267 -12.22 -4.32 -3.02
N GLN A 268 -11.79 -4.57 -4.24
CA GLN A 268 -11.07 -3.58 -5.04
C GLN A 268 -11.99 -2.39 -5.34
N PRO A 269 -11.45 -1.17 -5.47
CA PRO A 269 -12.22 -0.01 -5.94
C PRO A 269 -12.83 -0.30 -7.32
N LEU A 270 -14.01 0.28 -7.59
CA LEU A 270 -14.80 0.01 -8.81
C LEU A 270 -14.06 0.35 -10.11
N ASP A 271 -13.12 1.30 -10.07
CA ASP A 271 -12.28 1.67 -11.19
C ASP A 271 -11.06 0.75 -11.40
N PHE A 272 -10.96 -0.31 -10.59
CA PHE A 272 -10.03 -1.43 -10.77
C PHE A 272 -10.84 -2.72 -11.02
N PRO A 273 -11.52 -2.83 -12.17
CA PRO A 273 -12.40 -3.97 -12.43
C PRO A 273 -11.62 -5.28 -12.52
N VAL A 274 -12.26 -6.36 -12.10
CA VAL A 274 -11.78 -7.73 -12.28
C VAL A 274 -12.58 -8.35 -13.42
N GLY A 275 -11.91 -8.92 -14.40
CA GLY A 275 -12.56 -9.65 -15.51
C GLY A 275 -13.29 -10.89 -15.00
N GLU A 276 -14.32 -11.34 -15.73
CA GLU A 276 -15.14 -12.52 -15.34
C GLU A 276 -14.32 -13.79 -15.05
N ASN A 277 -13.19 -13.95 -15.73
CA ASN A 277 -12.31 -15.12 -15.60
C ASN A 277 -10.99 -14.79 -14.88
N GLU A 278 -10.85 -13.62 -14.29
CA GLU A 278 -9.64 -13.21 -13.59
C GLU A 278 -9.86 -13.24 -12.08
N PRO A 279 -8.96 -13.86 -11.29
CA PRO A 279 -9.04 -13.76 -9.85
C PRO A 279 -8.74 -12.32 -9.40
N ALA A 280 -9.47 -11.82 -8.40
CA ALA A 280 -9.14 -10.56 -7.74
C ALA A 280 -7.65 -10.56 -7.33
N TYR A 281 -6.85 -9.66 -7.90
CA TYR A 281 -5.42 -9.61 -7.57
C TYR A 281 -5.18 -8.99 -6.19
N LEU A 282 -5.99 -8.02 -5.76
CA LEU A 282 -5.91 -7.40 -4.45
C LEU A 282 -6.87 -8.09 -3.48
N LYS A 283 -6.34 -8.65 -2.41
CA LYS A 283 -7.06 -9.21 -1.27
C LYS A 283 -6.79 -8.36 -0.04
N VAL A 284 -7.85 -7.92 0.63
CA VAL A 284 -7.75 -7.09 1.83
C VAL A 284 -8.68 -7.60 2.91
N SER A 285 -8.13 -7.84 4.09
CA SER A 285 -8.85 -8.29 5.28
C SER A 285 -8.61 -7.34 6.44
N TRP A 286 -9.68 -6.76 6.97
CA TRP A 286 -9.69 -6.03 8.23
C TRP A 286 -10.18 -6.97 9.32
N MET A 287 -9.42 -7.14 10.40
CA MET A 287 -9.73 -8.12 11.45
C MET A 287 -9.45 -7.52 12.81
N ARG A 288 -10.51 -7.48 13.64
CA ARG A 288 -10.38 -7.14 15.05
C ARG A 288 -9.99 -8.38 15.84
N LEU A 289 -8.99 -8.27 16.70
CA LEU A 289 -8.45 -9.37 17.49
C LEU A 289 -8.74 -9.18 18.99
N ASN A 290 -9.09 -10.28 19.68
CA ASN A 290 -9.34 -10.25 21.13
C ASN A 290 -8.10 -10.03 21.97
#